data_c3d21c06e718e3663eb27b09ba1398a7
#
_entry.id   c3d21c06e718e3663eb27b09ba1398a7
#
_cell.length_a   1.000
_cell.length_b   1.000
_cell.length_c   1.000
_cell.angle_alpha   90.00
_cell.angle_beta   90.00
_cell.angle_gamma   90.00
#
_symmetry.space_group_name_H-M   'P 1'
#
loop_
_entity.id
_entity.type
_entity.pdbx_description
1 polymer ?
#
loop_
_entity_poly.entity_id
_entity_poly.type
_entity_poly.pdbx_seq_one_letter_code
_entity_poly.pdbx_strand_id
1 'polypeptide(L)'
;MALLFIDGFDHYDPQALDSFGDPWLARGKAAYLSPQATRINGRRPSSYALRLPEGPGGGYVKNLDATKTSLIVGAALRVVPYQNTGAEPVLLGVRDANSQVAHLVKIGEDGRLKLYRWIGSGMSGYDQLISTSVASAPARGWHYIELQVTQGTSNGILSVRINGILAIQMTAQNTIQGGGPLLTAFVGAVPGQPCPVTVDVDDLYIADTSGTINNTFLGDVRVDALQAQADGSLNQWTASPVGTAAWEAVSDEDEVTAISAPSVGLRQSFDVEPLPVMATPAIYGVQLTMLARKTDAGLGKVKGLVVSGAQSAVSTDIILQEQLAWQSTVFERNPNGNVPWTEAAFNAAEFGVESA
;
A
#
# COMPACT_ATOMS: atom_id res chain seq x y z
N MET A 1 1.03 5.70 -15.18
CA MET A 1 0.37 4.97 -14.09
C MET A 1 0.61 5.76 -12.82
N ALA A 2 -0.47 6.19 -12.17
CA ALA A 2 -0.39 7.03 -10.97
C ALA A 2 -0.57 6.22 -9.69
N LEU A 3 -1.46 5.22 -9.67
CA LEU A 3 -1.61 4.32 -8.54
C LEU A 3 -0.41 3.38 -8.45
N LEU A 4 0.31 3.43 -7.34
CA LEU A 4 1.60 2.76 -7.15
C LEU A 4 1.50 1.55 -6.22
N PHE A 5 0.61 1.60 -5.23
CA PHE A 5 0.45 0.55 -4.23
C PHE A 5 -0.89 0.69 -3.50
N ILE A 6 -1.50 -0.44 -3.15
CA ILE A 6 -2.68 -0.52 -2.29
C ILE A 6 -2.51 -1.64 -1.27
N ASP A 7 -3.12 -1.49 -0.07
CA ASP A 7 -3.13 -2.52 0.96
C ASP A 7 -4.37 -2.39 1.86
N GLY A 8 -5.18 -3.45 1.93
CA GLY A 8 -6.34 -3.55 2.83
C GLY A 8 -6.02 -4.21 4.16
N PHE A 9 -4.81 -4.74 4.32
CA PHE A 9 -4.37 -5.49 5.51
C PHE A 9 -5.17 -6.76 5.83
N ASP A 10 -6.11 -7.16 4.97
CA ASP A 10 -6.98 -8.32 5.21
C ASP A 10 -6.24 -9.67 5.20
N HIS A 11 -5.16 -9.75 4.45
CA HIS A 11 -4.39 -10.98 4.20
C HIS A 11 -3.19 -11.16 5.15
N TYR A 12 -3.00 -10.30 6.14
CA TYR A 12 -1.93 -10.47 7.13
C TYR A 12 -2.29 -11.53 8.17
N ASP A 13 -1.43 -12.54 8.36
CA ASP A 13 -1.62 -13.51 9.44
C ASP A 13 -1.32 -12.87 10.81
N PRO A 14 -2.28 -12.87 11.76
CA PRO A 14 -2.08 -12.30 13.07
C PRO A 14 -1.03 -13.05 13.91
N GLN A 15 -0.83 -14.35 13.65
CA GLN A 15 0.16 -15.16 14.37
C GLN A 15 1.59 -14.89 13.88
N ALA A 16 1.74 -14.43 12.66
CA ALA A 16 3.05 -14.08 12.08
C ALA A 16 3.53 -12.67 12.49
N LEU A 17 2.66 -11.82 13.03
CA LEU A 17 3.02 -10.47 13.46
C LEU A 17 3.69 -10.43 14.84
N ASP A 18 3.60 -11.51 15.63
CA ASP A 18 4.04 -11.53 17.03
C ASP A 18 5.51 -11.91 17.27
N SER A 19 6.32 -12.18 16.24
CA SER A 19 7.66 -12.68 16.43
C SER A 19 8.74 -11.75 15.88
N PHE A 20 9.82 -11.63 16.63
CA PHE A 20 11.12 -11.13 16.17
C PHE A 20 11.56 -11.94 14.93
N GLY A 21 11.27 -11.44 13.75
CA GLY A 21 11.46 -12.16 12.49
C GLY A 21 10.19 -12.21 11.67
N ASP A 22 9.36 -11.16 11.79
CA ASP A 22 8.15 -10.96 11.00
C ASP A 22 8.40 -11.36 9.53
N PRO A 23 7.76 -12.44 9.06
CA PRO A 23 7.93 -12.91 7.70
C PRO A 23 7.57 -11.86 6.64
N TRP A 24 6.72 -10.89 6.99
CA TRP A 24 6.35 -9.79 6.10
C TRP A 24 7.51 -8.84 5.81
N LEU A 25 8.30 -8.48 6.83
CA LEU A 25 9.52 -7.69 6.67
C LEU A 25 10.59 -8.48 5.94
N ALA A 26 10.81 -9.72 6.35
CA ALA A 26 11.79 -10.60 5.71
C ALA A 26 11.45 -10.86 4.23
N ARG A 27 10.18 -10.78 3.85
CA ARG A 27 9.68 -10.97 2.49
C ARG A 27 9.48 -9.68 1.69
N GLY A 28 9.77 -8.50 2.27
CA GLY A 28 9.84 -7.23 1.54
C GLY A 28 8.50 -6.56 1.22
N LYS A 29 7.39 -6.96 1.83
CA LYS A 29 6.08 -6.31 1.61
C LYS A 29 6.03 -4.91 2.19
N ALA A 30 6.59 -4.71 3.37
CA ALA A 30 6.87 -3.42 3.98
C ALA A 30 8.38 -3.23 4.12
N ALA A 31 8.84 -1.99 4.05
CA ALA A 31 10.22 -1.64 4.39
C ALA A 31 10.43 -1.62 5.91
N TYR A 32 9.35 -1.39 6.65
CA TYR A 32 9.30 -1.47 8.10
C TYR A 32 7.84 -1.68 8.55
N LEU A 33 7.66 -2.55 9.50
CA LEU A 33 6.44 -2.70 10.29
C LEU A 33 6.83 -2.77 11.76
N SER A 34 6.07 -2.10 12.61
CA SER A 34 6.29 -2.22 14.06
C SER A 34 6.23 -3.70 14.49
N PRO A 35 7.23 -4.21 15.21
CA PRO A 35 7.24 -5.61 15.64
C PRO A 35 6.13 -5.96 16.65
N GLN A 36 5.42 -4.96 17.15
CA GLN A 36 4.26 -5.12 18.03
C GLN A 36 2.94 -4.80 17.32
N ALA A 37 2.96 -4.62 16.00
CA ALA A 37 1.75 -4.44 15.23
C ALA A 37 0.88 -5.72 15.31
N THR A 38 -0.43 -5.54 15.33
CA THR A 38 -1.39 -6.64 15.42
C THR A 38 -2.53 -6.46 14.43
N ARG A 39 -3.11 -7.57 13.96
CA ARG A 39 -4.33 -7.55 13.18
C ARG A 39 -5.54 -7.37 14.07
N ILE A 40 -6.44 -6.51 13.70
CA ILE A 40 -7.71 -6.24 14.39
C ILE A 40 -8.87 -6.27 13.41
N ASN A 41 -10.12 -6.22 13.89
CA ASN A 41 -11.26 -6.01 12.99
C ASN A 41 -11.16 -4.66 12.32
N GLY A 42 -11.34 -4.65 11.02
CA GLY A 42 -11.29 -3.49 10.15
C GLY A 42 -12.48 -2.54 10.34
N ARG A 43 -12.56 -1.55 9.48
CA ARG A 43 -13.63 -0.56 9.52
C ARG A 43 -14.97 -1.05 8.93
N ARG A 44 -14.96 -2.21 8.30
CA ARG A 44 -16.13 -2.87 7.71
C ARG A 44 -16.33 -4.27 8.29
N PRO A 45 -17.58 -4.79 8.28
CA PRO A 45 -17.81 -6.19 8.61
C PRO A 45 -16.94 -7.12 7.75
N SER A 46 -16.33 -8.11 8.38
CA SER A 46 -15.47 -9.12 7.74
C SER A 46 -14.18 -8.59 7.11
N SER A 47 -13.80 -7.32 7.32
CA SER A 47 -12.47 -6.81 7.01
C SER A 47 -11.56 -6.81 8.22
N TYR A 48 -10.27 -6.75 7.95
CA TYR A 48 -9.24 -6.59 8.97
C TYR A 48 -8.51 -5.26 8.77
N ALA A 49 -7.84 -4.83 9.81
CA ALA A 49 -7.01 -3.63 9.84
C ALA A 49 -5.75 -3.91 10.65
N LEU A 50 -4.74 -3.10 10.43
CA LEU A 50 -3.50 -3.18 11.17
C LEU A 50 -3.53 -2.20 12.34
N ARG A 51 -3.26 -2.68 13.55
CA ARG A 51 -3.05 -1.87 14.74
C ARG A 51 -1.57 -1.58 14.93
N LEU A 52 -1.21 -0.32 14.86
CA LEU A 52 0.12 0.20 15.14
C LEU A 52 0.18 0.64 16.61
N PRO A 53 1.00 0.00 17.45
CA PRO A 53 0.99 0.25 18.89
C PRO A 53 1.61 1.59 19.26
N GLU A 54 1.30 2.07 20.45
CA GLU A 54 2.08 3.12 21.08
C GLU A 54 3.54 2.66 21.29
N GLY A 55 4.45 3.63 21.35
CA GLY A 55 5.88 3.36 21.56
C GLY A 55 6.77 3.83 20.41
N PRO A 56 8.07 3.66 20.53
CA PRO A 56 9.01 4.08 19.47
C PRO A 56 8.80 3.28 18.19
N GLY A 57 8.57 3.97 17.06
CA GLY A 57 8.44 3.34 15.75
C GLY A 57 7.13 2.56 15.54
N GLY A 58 6.06 2.93 16.22
CA GLY A 58 4.73 2.37 15.98
C GLY A 58 4.18 2.74 14.60
N GLY A 59 4.70 2.13 13.52
CA GLY A 59 4.31 2.49 12.16
C GLY A 59 4.50 1.39 11.12
N TYR A 60 3.99 1.67 9.93
CA TYR A 60 4.13 0.91 8.70
C TYR A 60 4.81 1.79 7.65
N VAL A 61 5.83 1.30 6.97
CA VAL A 61 6.62 2.03 5.97
C VAL A 61 6.68 1.24 4.66
N LYS A 62 6.31 1.87 3.56
CA LYS A 62 6.42 1.31 2.21
C LYS A 62 7.42 2.11 1.38
N ASN A 63 8.49 1.46 0.94
CA ASN A 63 9.36 2.02 -0.10
C ASN A 63 8.76 1.76 -1.47
N LEU A 64 8.95 2.72 -2.37
CA LEU A 64 8.59 2.61 -3.77
C LEU A 64 9.78 2.12 -4.59
N ASP A 65 9.51 1.55 -5.75
CA ASP A 65 10.55 1.04 -6.65
C ASP A 65 11.36 2.15 -7.33
N ALA A 66 10.81 3.36 -7.39
CA ALA A 66 11.46 4.51 -7.99
C ALA A 66 11.08 5.81 -7.27
N THR A 67 12.02 6.76 -7.29
CA THR A 67 11.80 8.10 -6.73
C THR A 67 10.75 8.88 -7.51
N LYS A 68 10.04 9.77 -6.80
CA LYS A 68 8.94 10.59 -7.30
C LYS A 68 9.15 12.06 -6.93
N THR A 69 8.62 12.95 -7.75
CA THR A 69 8.52 14.38 -7.45
C THR A 69 7.19 14.74 -6.78
N SER A 70 6.24 13.82 -6.76
CA SER A 70 4.98 13.96 -6.04
C SER A 70 4.53 12.63 -5.50
N LEU A 71 3.89 12.64 -4.33
CA LEU A 71 3.22 11.48 -3.74
C LEU A 71 1.87 11.90 -3.16
N ILE A 72 0.93 10.98 -3.27
CA ILE A 72 -0.37 11.02 -2.59
C ILE A 72 -0.44 9.76 -1.74
N VAL A 73 -0.70 9.92 -0.46
CA VAL A 73 -0.88 8.82 0.49
C VAL A 73 -2.24 8.98 1.13
N GLY A 74 -3.09 7.98 1.04
CA GLY A 74 -4.40 7.97 1.66
C GLY A 74 -4.63 6.68 2.45
N ALA A 75 -5.23 6.78 3.62
CA ALA A 75 -5.60 5.64 4.45
C ALA A 75 -6.79 5.96 5.34
N ALA A 76 -7.56 4.94 5.68
CA ALA A 76 -8.51 5.02 6.78
C ALA A 76 -7.77 4.86 8.10
N LEU A 77 -7.91 5.81 9.00
CA LEU A 77 -7.18 5.88 10.26
C LEU A 77 -8.14 6.03 11.44
N ARG A 78 -7.83 5.35 12.54
CA ARG A 78 -8.53 5.49 13.81
C ARG A 78 -7.51 5.65 14.92
N VAL A 79 -7.55 6.78 15.62
CA VAL A 79 -6.71 7.02 16.78
C VAL A 79 -7.40 6.45 18.01
N VAL A 80 -6.76 5.53 18.68
CA VAL A 80 -7.24 4.98 19.96
C VAL A 80 -6.78 5.94 21.06
N PRO A 81 -7.72 6.60 21.76
CA PRO A 81 -7.36 7.66 22.67
C PRO A 81 -6.48 7.15 23.80
N TYR A 82 -5.40 7.85 23.99
CA TYR A 82 -4.56 7.77 25.17
C TYR A 82 -4.86 8.98 26.09
N GLN A 83 -4.69 8.80 27.39
CA GLN A 83 -5.00 9.86 28.35
C GLN A 83 -4.00 11.02 28.23
N ASN A 84 -4.51 12.22 27.90
CA ASN A 84 -3.90 13.56 28.05
C ASN A 84 -2.37 13.61 28.24
N THR A 85 -1.62 13.42 27.16
CA THR A 85 -0.16 13.57 27.21
C THR A 85 0.35 14.83 26.54
N GLY A 86 -0.54 15.65 25.92
CA GLY A 86 -0.12 16.77 25.07
C GLY A 86 0.60 16.35 23.80
N ALA A 87 0.67 15.05 23.52
CA ALA A 87 1.41 14.51 22.41
C ALA A 87 0.51 14.37 21.17
N GLU A 88 1.09 14.65 20.01
CA GLU A 88 0.41 14.61 18.73
C GLU A 88 0.85 13.39 17.94
N PRO A 89 0.00 12.34 17.84
CA PRO A 89 0.34 11.16 17.06
C PRO A 89 0.51 11.47 15.58
N VAL A 90 1.53 10.84 14.98
CA VAL A 90 1.72 10.84 13.55
C VAL A 90 0.67 9.95 12.91
N LEU A 91 -0.01 10.45 11.88
CA LEU A 91 -1.00 9.72 11.12
C LEU A 91 -0.39 9.09 9.86
N LEU A 92 0.17 9.94 8.99
CA LEU A 92 0.83 9.50 7.75
C LEU A 92 1.82 10.55 7.26
N GLY A 93 2.70 10.15 6.36
CA GLY A 93 3.69 11.05 5.79
C GLY A 93 4.51 10.44 4.67
N VAL A 94 5.50 11.21 4.22
CA VAL A 94 6.41 10.82 3.14
C VAL A 94 7.86 11.10 3.53
N ARG A 95 8.78 10.27 2.98
CA ARG A 95 10.23 10.42 3.11
C ARG A 95 10.86 10.57 1.74
N ASP A 96 12.00 11.22 1.73
CA ASP A 96 12.87 11.30 0.56
C ASP A 96 13.74 10.05 0.38
N ALA A 97 14.52 10.03 -0.70
CA ALA A 97 15.45 8.95 -1.00
C ALA A 97 16.62 8.81 0.00
N ASN A 98 16.84 9.81 0.83
CA ASN A 98 17.83 9.78 1.92
C ASN A 98 17.21 9.30 3.25
N SER A 99 15.99 8.78 3.22
CA SER A 99 15.21 8.35 4.39
C SER A 99 14.87 9.49 5.37
N GLN A 100 14.99 10.75 4.93
CA GLN A 100 14.57 11.89 5.74
C GLN A 100 13.05 12.09 5.61
N VAL A 101 12.38 12.32 6.74
CA VAL A 101 10.98 12.72 6.72
C VAL A 101 10.87 14.06 6.01
N ALA A 102 10.10 14.10 4.92
CA ALA A 102 9.87 15.33 4.18
C ALA A 102 8.67 16.09 4.78
N HIS A 103 7.51 15.46 4.79
CA HIS A 103 6.27 16.01 5.34
C HIS A 103 5.46 14.93 6.03
N LEU A 104 4.73 15.31 7.07
CA LEU A 104 3.84 14.42 7.80
C LEU A 104 2.62 15.16 8.35
N VAL A 105 1.56 14.39 8.59
CA VAL A 105 0.32 14.83 9.22
C VAL A 105 0.24 14.22 10.61
N LYS A 106 0.00 15.07 11.61
CA LYS A 106 -0.35 14.67 12.97
C LYS A 106 -1.78 15.09 13.29
N ILE A 107 -2.31 14.58 14.37
CA ILE A 107 -3.59 15.02 14.93
C ILE A 107 -3.39 15.62 16.32
N GLY A 108 -3.97 16.80 16.57
CA GLY A 108 -3.97 17.43 17.88
C GLY A 108 -5.04 16.85 18.81
N GLU A 109 -4.97 17.17 20.09
CA GLU A 109 -5.98 16.78 21.10
C GLU A 109 -7.37 17.34 20.77
N ASP A 110 -7.43 18.47 20.07
CA ASP A 110 -8.66 19.10 19.56
C ASP A 110 -9.22 18.39 18.32
N GLY A 111 -8.59 17.32 17.87
CA GLY A 111 -8.95 16.57 16.68
C GLY A 111 -8.55 17.23 15.37
N ARG A 112 -7.88 18.38 15.39
CA ARG A 112 -7.44 19.07 14.17
C ARG A 112 -6.21 18.39 13.59
N LEU A 113 -6.20 18.30 12.26
CA LEU A 113 -5.03 17.85 11.53
C LEU A 113 -3.97 18.94 11.49
N LYS A 114 -2.73 18.57 11.75
CA LYS A 114 -1.58 19.47 11.74
C LYS A 114 -0.56 18.94 10.73
N LEU A 115 -0.22 19.79 9.77
CA LEU A 115 0.78 19.48 8.75
C LEU A 115 2.14 19.98 9.21
N TYR A 116 3.12 19.11 9.18
CA TYR A 116 4.48 19.37 9.59
C TYR A 116 5.46 19.12 8.44
N ARG A 117 6.59 19.82 8.48
CA ARG A 117 7.79 19.50 7.74
C ARG A 117 8.93 19.19 8.70
N TRP A 118 9.81 18.32 8.29
CA TRP A 118 11.03 18.05 9.04
C TRP A 118 12.08 19.10 8.73
N ILE A 119 12.73 19.63 9.77
CA ILE A 119 13.87 20.55 9.66
C ILE A 119 15.06 19.94 10.36
N GLY A 120 16.19 19.86 9.65
CA GLY A 120 17.43 19.29 10.17
C GLY A 120 17.89 18.09 9.37
N SER A 121 18.90 17.39 9.85
CA SER A 121 19.45 16.19 9.25
C SER A 121 19.50 15.04 10.24
N GLY A 122 19.20 13.83 9.79
CA GLY A 122 19.20 12.63 10.60
C GLY A 122 18.27 12.74 11.82
N MET A 123 18.71 12.24 12.96
CA MET A 123 17.95 12.27 14.22
C MET A 123 18.05 13.62 14.97
N SER A 124 18.82 14.56 14.47
CA SER A 124 18.98 15.91 15.08
C SER A 124 17.96 16.92 14.56
N GLY A 125 17.02 16.50 13.72
CA GLY A 125 15.95 17.36 13.21
C GLY A 125 14.76 17.45 14.15
N TYR A 126 13.86 18.36 13.83
CA TYR A 126 12.58 18.55 14.53
C TYR A 126 11.44 18.81 13.55
N ASP A 127 10.23 18.48 13.99
CA ASP A 127 9.02 18.77 13.23
C ASP A 127 8.63 20.24 13.38
N GLN A 128 8.60 20.97 12.27
CA GLN A 128 8.08 22.33 12.24
C GLN A 128 6.63 22.32 11.76
N LEU A 129 5.71 22.82 12.61
CA LEU A 129 4.31 23.04 12.22
C LEU A 129 4.24 24.08 11.10
N ILE A 130 3.56 23.75 10.02
CA ILE A 130 3.32 24.65 8.88
C ILE A 130 1.85 25.08 8.76
N SER A 131 0.90 24.20 9.09
CA SER A 131 -0.52 24.51 9.00
C SER A 131 -1.36 23.64 9.92
N THR A 132 -2.52 24.15 10.31
CA THR A 132 -3.54 23.43 11.08
C THR A 132 -4.87 23.51 10.37
N SER A 133 -5.61 22.40 10.29
CA SER A 133 -6.94 22.36 9.68
C SER A 133 -7.98 23.13 10.51
N VAL A 134 -9.03 23.59 9.84
CA VAL A 134 -10.24 24.08 10.52
C VAL A 134 -11.13 22.91 10.92
N ALA A 135 -11.28 21.92 10.03
CA ALA A 135 -12.02 20.70 10.31
C ALA A 135 -11.27 19.79 11.30
N SER A 136 -12.01 19.08 12.12
CA SER A 136 -11.48 18.12 13.10
C SER A 136 -11.91 16.69 12.77
N ALA A 137 -11.04 15.74 13.11
CA ALA A 137 -11.29 14.30 13.12
C ALA A 137 -11.45 13.86 14.57
N PRO A 138 -12.67 13.67 15.10
CA PRO A 138 -12.85 13.26 16.48
C PRO A 138 -12.16 11.90 16.72
N ALA A 139 -11.50 11.77 17.87
CA ALA A 139 -10.89 10.52 18.29
C ALA A 139 -11.91 9.36 18.35
N ARG A 140 -11.45 8.12 18.16
CA ARG A 140 -12.22 6.86 18.19
C ARG A 140 -13.04 6.53 16.94
N GLY A 141 -13.27 7.48 16.02
CA GLY A 141 -13.89 7.21 14.72
C GLY A 141 -12.85 6.85 13.66
N TRP A 142 -13.26 6.09 12.66
CA TRP A 142 -12.50 5.95 11.44
C TRP A 142 -12.63 7.21 10.59
N HIS A 143 -11.51 7.74 10.11
CA HIS A 143 -11.44 8.88 9.22
C HIS A 143 -10.52 8.56 8.06
N TYR A 144 -10.94 8.86 6.85
CA TYR A 144 -10.08 8.73 5.69
C TYR A 144 -9.24 10.00 5.54
N ILE A 145 -7.92 9.87 5.73
CA ILE A 145 -6.97 10.98 5.67
C ILE A 145 -6.10 10.81 4.44
N GLU A 146 -5.92 11.88 3.69
CA GLU A 146 -5.10 11.91 2.49
C GLU A 146 -4.11 13.08 2.56
N LEU A 147 -2.85 12.81 2.20
CA LEU A 147 -1.79 13.81 2.07
C LEU A 147 -1.26 13.78 0.64
N GLN A 148 -1.24 14.93 -0.02
CA GLN A 148 -0.50 15.15 -1.26
C GLN A 148 0.71 16.04 -0.98
N VAL A 149 1.88 15.60 -1.46
CA VAL A 149 3.12 16.37 -1.49
C VAL A 149 3.60 16.43 -2.94
N THR A 150 3.71 17.63 -3.49
CA THR A 150 4.40 17.89 -4.76
C THR A 150 5.63 18.73 -4.47
N GLN A 151 6.79 18.24 -4.86
CA GLN A 151 8.06 18.91 -4.63
C GLN A 151 8.26 20.11 -5.55
N GLY A 152 8.80 21.18 -5.00
CA GLY A 152 9.17 22.39 -5.71
C GLY A 152 9.90 23.37 -4.81
N THR A 153 10.81 24.18 -5.38
CA THR A 153 11.58 25.19 -4.62
C THR A 153 10.73 26.43 -4.32
N SER A 154 9.75 26.74 -5.16
CA SER A 154 8.84 27.88 -5.01
C SER A 154 7.41 27.59 -5.50
N ASN A 155 7.17 26.42 -6.10
CA ASN A 155 5.91 26.00 -6.68
C ASN A 155 5.39 24.68 -6.11
N GLY A 156 5.96 24.23 -5.00
CA GLY A 156 5.52 23.03 -4.31
C GLY A 156 4.09 23.15 -3.79
N ILE A 157 3.42 22.01 -3.67
CA ILE A 157 2.03 21.89 -3.21
C ILE A 157 1.98 20.92 -2.05
N LEU A 158 1.26 21.31 -1.00
CA LEU A 158 0.89 20.48 0.13
C LEU A 158 -0.62 20.54 0.31
N SER A 159 -1.27 19.39 0.30
CA SER A 159 -2.72 19.32 0.51
C SER A 159 -3.06 18.17 1.42
N VAL A 160 -4.00 18.39 2.34
CA VAL A 160 -4.54 17.36 3.24
C VAL A 160 -6.05 17.32 3.11
N ARG A 161 -6.61 16.13 2.98
CA ARG A 161 -8.06 15.91 3.02
C ARG A 161 -8.45 15.05 4.22
N ILE A 162 -9.65 15.23 4.68
CA ILE A 162 -10.33 14.39 5.66
C ILE A 162 -11.70 13.99 5.12
N ASN A 163 -11.96 12.70 4.99
CA ASN A 163 -13.21 12.14 4.44
C ASN A 163 -13.60 12.80 3.10
N GLY A 164 -12.62 13.00 2.20
CA GLY A 164 -12.78 13.62 0.90
C GLY A 164 -12.88 15.16 0.91
N ILE A 165 -12.96 15.80 2.08
CA ILE A 165 -13.07 17.26 2.22
C ILE A 165 -11.68 17.87 2.39
N LEU A 166 -11.38 18.94 1.64
CA LEU A 166 -10.11 19.66 1.73
C LEU A 166 -9.98 20.32 3.10
N ALA A 167 -8.98 19.92 3.88
CA ALA A 167 -8.72 20.40 5.24
C ALA A 167 -7.56 21.40 5.29
N ILE A 168 -6.50 21.18 4.51
CA ILE A 168 -5.34 22.06 4.38
C ILE A 168 -4.96 22.11 2.91
N GLN A 169 -4.66 23.31 2.40
CA GLN A 169 -4.05 23.52 1.09
C GLN A 169 -3.03 24.64 1.14
N MET A 170 -1.84 24.34 0.66
CA MET A 170 -0.75 25.31 0.52
C MET A 170 -0.13 25.14 -0.86
N THR A 171 -0.02 26.23 -1.57
CA THR A 171 0.60 26.32 -2.90
C THR A 171 1.79 27.28 -2.85
N ALA A 172 2.61 27.28 -3.88
CA ALA A 172 3.79 28.15 -3.96
C ALA A 172 4.75 27.99 -2.76
N GLN A 173 4.91 26.74 -2.29
CA GLN A 173 5.77 26.43 -1.14
C GLN A 173 7.14 25.92 -1.60
N ASN A 174 8.16 26.13 -0.76
CA ASN A 174 9.37 25.35 -0.83
C ASN A 174 9.12 24.02 -0.08
N THR A 175 8.97 22.94 -0.82
CA THR A 175 8.73 21.59 -0.30
C THR A 175 9.95 20.68 -0.45
N ILE A 176 11.07 21.19 -0.99
CA ILE A 176 12.36 20.51 -1.09
C ILE A 176 13.25 21.06 0.01
N GLN A 177 13.29 20.42 1.15
CA GLN A 177 14.03 20.87 2.33
C GLN A 177 15.40 20.19 2.43
N GLY A 178 16.24 20.37 1.42
CA GLY A 178 17.60 19.75 1.39
C GLY A 178 17.59 18.25 1.20
N GLY A 179 16.42 17.66 0.99
CA GLY A 179 16.21 16.24 0.71
C GLY A 179 16.26 15.92 -0.78
N GLY A 180 16.33 14.64 -1.06
CA GLY A 180 16.20 14.07 -2.40
C GLY A 180 14.74 14.01 -2.85
N PRO A 181 14.49 13.42 -4.02
CA PRO A 181 13.13 13.10 -4.47
C PRO A 181 12.44 12.12 -3.49
N LEU A 182 11.12 12.11 -3.49
CA LEU A 182 10.32 11.26 -2.60
C LEU A 182 10.48 9.78 -2.98
N LEU A 183 10.61 8.91 -1.99
CA LEU A 183 10.78 7.46 -2.22
C LEU A 183 9.86 6.61 -1.33
N THR A 184 9.39 7.15 -0.22
CA THR A 184 8.75 6.34 0.82
C THR A 184 7.45 7.00 1.28
N ALA A 185 6.42 6.19 1.47
CA ALA A 185 5.21 6.56 2.21
C ALA A 185 5.15 5.79 3.53
N PHE A 186 4.57 6.39 4.56
CA PHE A 186 4.41 5.75 5.86
C PHE A 186 3.10 6.14 6.55
N VAL A 187 2.64 5.25 7.44
CA VAL A 187 1.50 5.45 8.33
C VAL A 187 1.96 5.18 9.75
N GLY A 188 1.51 6.00 10.71
CA GLY A 188 2.03 5.96 12.08
C GLY A 188 3.43 6.52 12.21
N ALA A 189 4.10 6.26 13.31
CA ALA A 189 5.45 6.76 13.59
C ALA A 189 6.52 5.90 12.93
N VAL A 190 7.45 6.54 12.24
CA VAL A 190 8.62 5.86 11.67
C VAL A 190 9.69 5.57 12.73
N PRO A 191 10.62 4.62 12.49
CA PRO A 191 11.70 4.33 13.43
C PRO A 191 12.40 5.60 13.93
N GLY A 192 12.55 5.69 15.25
CA GLY A 192 13.15 6.86 15.93
C GLY A 192 12.17 7.98 16.29
N GLN A 193 10.91 7.91 15.83
CA GLN A 193 9.88 8.83 16.28
C GLN A 193 9.02 8.20 17.39
N PRO A 194 8.60 8.98 18.39
CA PRO A 194 7.66 8.50 19.39
C PRO A 194 6.27 8.35 18.78
N CYS A 195 5.57 7.27 19.11
CA CYS A 195 4.15 7.11 18.87
C CYS A 195 3.43 7.15 20.22
N PRO A 196 2.83 8.28 20.59
CA PRO A 196 2.26 8.46 21.93
C PRO A 196 0.92 7.76 22.13
N VAL A 197 0.34 7.23 21.06
CA VAL A 197 -0.98 6.56 21.06
C VAL A 197 -1.01 5.45 20.01
N THR A 198 -1.92 4.52 20.17
CA THR A 198 -2.21 3.49 19.16
C THR A 198 -2.95 4.10 17.96
N VAL A 199 -2.51 3.75 16.77
CA VAL A 199 -3.16 4.11 15.50
C VAL A 199 -3.56 2.84 14.76
N ASP A 200 -4.84 2.70 14.45
CA ASP A 200 -5.33 1.64 13.58
C ASP A 200 -5.37 2.17 12.13
N VAL A 201 -4.95 1.35 11.17
CA VAL A 201 -4.90 1.69 9.74
C VAL A 201 -5.60 0.63 8.91
N ASP A 202 -6.37 1.08 7.92
CA ASP A 202 -7.10 0.27 6.95
C ASP A 202 -7.08 0.97 5.58
N ASP A 203 -7.30 0.23 4.49
CA ASP A 203 -7.52 0.76 3.15
C ASP A 203 -6.46 1.78 2.68
N LEU A 204 -5.18 1.42 2.77
CA LEU A 204 -4.06 2.26 2.33
C LEU A 204 -3.97 2.31 0.80
N TYR A 205 -3.78 3.49 0.22
CA TYR A 205 -3.27 3.64 -1.13
C TYR A 205 -2.09 4.62 -1.20
N ILE A 206 -1.22 4.40 -2.18
CA ILE A 206 -0.14 5.30 -2.55
C ILE A 206 -0.22 5.57 -4.05
N ALA A 207 -0.23 6.84 -4.42
CA ALA A 207 -0.27 7.28 -5.80
C ALA A 207 0.71 8.44 -6.03
N ASP A 208 0.93 8.80 -7.28
CA ASP A 208 1.61 10.04 -7.66
C ASP A 208 0.70 10.91 -8.55
N THR A 209 1.16 12.08 -8.96
CA THR A 209 0.38 12.95 -9.84
C THR A 209 0.67 12.75 -11.33
N SER A 210 1.34 11.65 -11.68
CA SER A 210 1.65 11.31 -13.08
C SER A 210 0.48 10.62 -13.77
N GLY A 211 0.59 10.47 -15.08
CA GLY A 211 -0.44 9.76 -15.83
C GLY A 211 -1.71 10.58 -16.08
N THR A 212 -2.76 9.90 -16.52
CA THR A 212 -4.04 10.51 -16.92
C THR A 212 -5.25 10.08 -16.07
N ILE A 213 -5.05 9.10 -15.19
CA ILE A 213 -6.06 8.60 -14.25
C ILE A 213 -5.42 8.39 -12.88
N ASN A 214 -6.20 8.41 -11.83
CA ASN A 214 -5.76 8.22 -10.45
C ASN A 214 -4.64 9.19 -9.99
N ASN A 215 -4.43 10.28 -10.72
CA ASN A 215 -3.35 11.24 -10.53
C ASN A 215 -3.73 12.39 -9.57
N THR A 216 -4.77 12.18 -8.79
CA THR A 216 -5.25 13.08 -7.73
C THR A 216 -5.75 12.23 -6.57
N PHE A 217 -6.26 12.87 -5.53
CA PHE A 217 -6.89 12.19 -4.41
C PHE A 217 -8.02 11.26 -4.87
N LEU A 218 -8.01 10.02 -4.37
CA LEU A 218 -9.04 9.02 -4.67
C LEU A 218 -10.24 9.10 -3.73
N GLY A 219 -10.09 9.80 -2.59
CA GLY A 219 -11.14 9.92 -1.58
C GLY A 219 -11.18 8.71 -0.64
N ASP A 220 -12.34 8.50 -0.02
CA ASP A 220 -12.57 7.38 0.89
C ASP A 220 -12.72 6.08 0.10
N VAL A 221 -11.59 5.43 -0.21
CA VAL A 221 -11.54 4.17 -0.95
C VAL A 221 -11.67 2.96 -0.03
N ARG A 222 -11.93 1.81 -0.65
CA ARG A 222 -11.91 0.48 -0.07
C ARG A 222 -10.89 -0.38 -0.80
N VAL A 223 -10.14 -1.20 -0.06
CA VAL A 223 -9.22 -2.20 -0.61
C VAL A 223 -9.65 -3.57 -0.10
N ASP A 224 -10.04 -4.46 -0.99
CA ASP A 224 -10.39 -5.83 -0.68
C ASP A 224 -9.29 -6.77 -1.16
N ALA A 225 -8.90 -7.73 -0.32
CA ALA A 225 -8.02 -8.84 -0.71
C ALA A 225 -8.89 -10.00 -1.19
N LEU A 226 -8.63 -10.46 -2.41
CA LEU A 226 -9.35 -11.57 -3.04
C LEU A 226 -8.35 -12.66 -3.42
N GLN A 227 -8.73 -13.91 -3.20
CA GLN A 227 -7.86 -15.05 -3.43
C GLN A 227 -8.23 -15.81 -4.70
N ALA A 228 -7.29 -16.60 -5.22
CA ALA A 228 -7.56 -17.56 -6.27
C ALA A 228 -8.57 -18.60 -5.78
N GLN A 229 -9.58 -18.92 -6.60
CA GLN A 229 -10.63 -19.89 -6.28
C GLN A 229 -10.77 -21.01 -7.32
N ALA A 230 -10.20 -20.82 -8.52
CA ALA A 230 -10.14 -21.84 -9.57
C ALA A 230 -8.98 -21.57 -10.52
N ASP A 231 -8.54 -22.61 -11.25
CA ASP A 231 -7.60 -22.45 -12.37
C ASP A 231 -8.29 -21.75 -13.53
N GLY A 232 -7.60 -20.79 -14.12
CA GLY A 232 -8.07 -20.04 -15.28
C GLY A 232 -7.82 -20.74 -16.62
N SER A 233 -7.95 -19.98 -17.70
CA SER A 233 -7.80 -20.49 -19.07
C SER A 233 -6.34 -20.82 -19.46
N LEU A 234 -5.34 -20.26 -18.79
CA LEU A 234 -3.92 -20.49 -19.02
C LEU A 234 -3.35 -21.31 -17.87
N ASN A 235 -2.93 -22.55 -18.16
CA ASN A 235 -2.47 -23.50 -17.16
C ASN A 235 -1.17 -24.18 -17.64
N GLN A 236 -0.05 -23.46 -17.56
CA GLN A 236 1.25 -23.91 -18.09
C GLN A 236 2.33 -24.08 -17.02
N TRP A 237 2.04 -23.70 -15.77
CA TRP A 237 2.92 -23.94 -14.64
C TRP A 237 2.57 -25.24 -13.95
N THR A 238 3.53 -25.80 -13.25
CA THR A 238 3.35 -27.07 -12.53
C THR A 238 3.16 -26.81 -11.05
N ALA A 239 2.10 -27.35 -10.47
CA ALA A 239 1.85 -27.27 -9.04
C ALA A 239 2.70 -28.30 -8.26
N SER A 240 3.05 -27.93 -7.05
CA SER A 240 3.72 -28.76 -6.05
C SER A 240 2.94 -28.69 -4.74
N PRO A 241 2.59 -29.83 -4.10
CA PRO A 241 2.81 -31.22 -4.56
C PRO A 241 2.08 -31.59 -5.85
N VAL A 242 2.61 -32.56 -6.57
CA VAL A 242 1.98 -33.06 -7.80
C VAL A 242 0.58 -33.60 -7.50
N GLY A 243 -0.41 -33.15 -8.27
CA GLY A 243 -1.81 -33.53 -8.11
C GLY A 243 -2.65 -32.50 -7.34
N THR A 244 -2.04 -31.45 -6.81
CA THR A 244 -2.75 -30.27 -6.32
C THR A 244 -3.16 -29.39 -7.50
N ALA A 245 -4.35 -28.79 -7.46
CA ALA A 245 -4.73 -27.78 -8.45
C ALA A 245 -3.82 -26.53 -8.30
N ALA A 246 -3.52 -25.84 -9.39
CA ALA A 246 -2.59 -24.71 -9.31
C ALA A 246 -3.17 -23.57 -8.44
N TRP A 247 -4.48 -23.33 -8.49
CA TRP A 247 -5.12 -22.34 -7.64
C TRP A 247 -5.04 -22.69 -6.13
N GLU A 248 -5.18 -23.97 -5.77
CA GLU A 248 -5.03 -24.44 -4.37
C GLU A 248 -3.61 -24.19 -3.86
N ALA A 249 -2.60 -24.41 -4.73
CA ALA A 249 -1.19 -24.20 -4.38
C ALA A 249 -0.77 -22.74 -4.24
N VAL A 250 -1.64 -21.76 -4.54
CA VAL A 250 -1.35 -20.33 -4.44
C VAL A 250 -2.39 -19.57 -3.59
N SER A 251 -3.44 -20.24 -3.12
CA SER A 251 -4.52 -19.61 -2.33
C SER A 251 -4.21 -19.59 -0.84
N ASP A 252 -3.22 -20.31 -0.39
CA ASP A 252 -2.69 -20.26 0.96
C ASP A 252 -1.36 -19.47 0.98
N GLU A 253 -0.81 -19.23 2.13
CA GLU A 253 0.52 -18.61 2.28
C GLU A 253 1.56 -19.65 2.72
N ASP A 254 1.30 -20.94 2.47
CA ASP A 254 2.20 -22.04 2.80
C ASP A 254 3.35 -22.12 1.77
N GLU A 255 4.58 -22.13 2.24
CA GLU A 255 5.76 -22.28 1.38
C GLU A 255 5.96 -23.72 0.86
N VAL A 256 5.21 -24.69 1.38
CA VAL A 256 5.27 -26.10 0.94
C VAL A 256 4.49 -26.29 -0.35
N THR A 257 3.44 -25.50 -0.55
CA THR A 257 2.63 -25.47 -1.76
C THR A 257 3.12 -24.34 -2.68
N ALA A 258 3.24 -24.61 -3.96
CA ALA A 258 3.73 -23.64 -4.93
C ALA A 258 3.40 -24.02 -6.37
N ILE A 259 3.52 -23.09 -7.27
CA ILE A 259 3.59 -23.34 -8.71
C ILE A 259 4.96 -22.97 -9.24
N SER A 260 5.43 -23.66 -10.26
CA SER A 260 6.74 -23.40 -10.88
C SER A 260 6.69 -23.49 -12.40
N ALA A 261 7.53 -22.67 -13.06
CA ALA A 261 7.71 -22.66 -14.50
C ALA A 261 9.14 -23.08 -14.86
N PRO A 262 9.33 -24.12 -15.69
CA PRO A 262 10.65 -24.61 -16.07
C PRO A 262 11.30 -23.77 -17.19
N SER A 263 10.58 -22.87 -17.85
CA SER A 263 11.07 -22.03 -18.94
C SER A 263 10.36 -20.68 -19.01
N VAL A 264 10.94 -19.74 -19.72
CA VAL A 264 10.35 -18.40 -19.94
C VAL A 264 9.15 -18.46 -20.89
N GLY A 265 8.24 -17.51 -20.74
CA GLY A 265 7.06 -17.35 -21.59
C GLY A 265 5.87 -18.23 -21.21
N LEU A 266 5.99 -19.03 -20.15
CA LEU A 266 4.88 -19.83 -19.63
C LEU A 266 3.93 -18.98 -18.81
N ARG A 267 2.63 -19.23 -18.97
CA ARG A 267 1.55 -18.47 -18.33
C ARG A 267 0.69 -19.36 -17.45
N GLN A 268 0.31 -18.79 -16.32
CA GLN A 268 -0.68 -19.36 -15.41
C GLN A 268 -1.67 -18.27 -15.05
N SER A 269 -2.97 -18.57 -15.14
CA SER A 269 -4.03 -17.67 -14.72
C SER A 269 -5.00 -18.34 -13.77
N PHE A 270 -5.72 -17.55 -13.01
CA PHE A 270 -6.67 -17.99 -12.00
C PHE A 270 -7.94 -17.12 -12.06
N ASP A 271 -9.09 -17.76 -11.86
CA ASP A 271 -10.27 -17.06 -11.40
C ASP A 271 -10.10 -16.69 -9.93
N VAL A 272 -10.53 -15.50 -9.57
CA VAL A 272 -10.46 -15.01 -8.18
C VAL A 272 -11.85 -14.85 -7.58
N GLU A 273 -11.93 -14.74 -6.28
CA GLU A 273 -13.17 -14.42 -5.58
C GLU A 273 -13.87 -13.20 -6.20
N PRO A 274 -15.20 -13.18 -6.32
CA PRO A 274 -15.90 -12.04 -6.87
C PRO A 274 -15.81 -10.83 -5.93
N LEU A 275 -15.81 -9.63 -6.52
CA LEU A 275 -15.91 -8.41 -5.72
C LEU A 275 -17.16 -8.42 -4.84
N PRO A 276 -17.05 -7.96 -3.60
CA PRO A 276 -18.22 -7.75 -2.75
C PRO A 276 -19.21 -6.78 -3.42
N VAL A 277 -20.48 -7.10 -3.34
CA VAL A 277 -21.55 -6.28 -3.95
C VAL A 277 -21.53 -4.86 -3.38
N MET A 278 -21.40 -3.87 -4.24
CA MET A 278 -21.43 -2.44 -3.92
C MET A 278 -22.46 -1.72 -4.77
N ALA A 279 -23.09 -0.68 -4.22
CA ALA A 279 -24.17 0.04 -4.92
C ALA A 279 -23.67 0.76 -6.20
N THR A 280 -22.46 1.29 -6.21
CA THR A 280 -21.84 1.98 -7.36
C THR A 280 -20.31 1.84 -7.30
N PRO A 281 -19.77 0.69 -7.69
CA PRO A 281 -18.32 0.47 -7.59
C PRO A 281 -17.58 1.28 -8.65
N ALA A 282 -16.72 2.18 -8.22
CA ALA A 282 -15.65 2.73 -9.05
C ALA A 282 -14.35 1.98 -8.69
N ILE A 283 -13.83 1.18 -9.60
CA ILE A 283 -12.59 0.42 -9.38
C ILE A 283 -11.44 1.25 -9.94
N TYR A 284 -10.61 1.78 -9.05
CA TYR A 284 -9.45 2.62 -9.41
C TYR A 284 -8.27 1.81 -9.94
N GLY A 285 -8.15 0.56 -9.54
CA GLY A 285 -7.10 -0.34 -10.00
C GLY A 285 -7.16 -1.69 -9.31
N VAL A 286 -6.43 -2.63 -9.87
CA VAL A 286 -6.24 -3.98 -9.33
C VAL A 286 -4.76 -4.18 -9.09
N GLN A 287 -4.38 -4.56 -7.88
CA GLN A 287 -3.02 -4.94 -7.56
C GLN A 287 -2.93 -6.46 -7.49
N LEU A 288 -2.09 -7.03 -8.32
CA LEU A 288 -1.68 -8.43 -8.18
C LEU A 288 -0.50 -8.48 -7.21
N THR A 289 -0.68 -9.24 -6.15
CA THR A 289 0.37 -9.49 -5.15
C THR A 289 0.73 -10.96 -5.17
N MET A 290 2.02 -11.27 -5.23
CA MET A 290 2.53 -12.63 -5.28
C MET A 290 3.73 -12.80 -4.35
N LEU A 291 3.82 -13.95 -3.73
CA LEU A 291 4.99 -14.38 -2.97
C LEU A 291 5.84 -15.27 -3.88
N ALA A 292 7.03 -14.83 -4.29
CA ALA A 292 7.79 -15.48 -5.33
C ALA A 292 9.30 -15.49 -5.07
N ARG A 293 9.97 -16.51 -5.61
CA ARG A 293 11.43 -16.64 -5.64
C ARG A 293 11.90 -17.33 -6.92
N LYS A 294 13.17 -17.20 -7.24
CA LYS A 294 13.84 -18.09 -8.21
C LYS A 294 14.43 -19.31 -7.51
N THR A 295 14.56 -20.40 -8.23
CA THR A 295 15.10 -21.68 -7.72
C THR A 295 16.41 -22.08 -8.37
N ASP A 296 16.93 -21.27 -9.30
CA ASP A 296 18.20 -21.50 -9.98
C ASP A 296 19.17 -20.31 -9.82
N ALA A 297 20.41 -20.50 -10.27
CA ALA A 297 21.45 -19.47 -10.22
C ALA A 297 21.29 -18.38 -11.30
N GLY A 298 20.37 -18.57 -12.27
CA GLY A 298 20.11 -17.64 -13.36
C GLY A 298 19.37 -16.37 -12.93
N LEU A 299 19.16 -15.47 -13.87
CA LEU A 299 18.33 -14.31 -13.68
C LEU A 299 16.85 -14.71 -13.82
N GLY A 300 16.20 -15.04 -12.71
CA GLY A 300 14.77 -15.33 -12.68
C GLY A 300 13.95 -14.05 -12.72
N LYS A 301 12.91 -14.03 -13.54
CA LYS A 301 11.96 -12.94 -13.63
C LYS A 301 10.53 -13.46 -13.72
N VAL A 302 9.60 -12.65 -13.26
CA VAL A 302 8.16 -12.90 -13.39
C VAL A 302 7.46 -11.60 -13.79
N LYS A 303 6.33 -11.71 -14.46
CA LYS A 303 5.42 -10.61 -14.73
C LYS A 303 4.06 -10.96 -14.14
N GLY A 304 3.35 -9.97 -13.61
CA GLY A 304 1.93 -10.12 -13.36
C GLY A 304 1.16 -10.17 -14.68
N LEU A 305 0.14 -11.00 -14.73
CA LEU A 305 -0.69 -11.24 -15.91
C LEU A 305 -2.16 -10.96 -15.59
N VAL A 306 -2.85 -10.30 -16.50
CA VAL A 306 -4.30 -10.16 -16.49
C VAL A 306 -4.84 -10.63 -17.83
N VAL A 307 -5.86 -11.48 -17.81
CA VAL A 307 -6.64 -11.90 -18.99
C VAL A 307 -8.04 -11.34 -18.84
N SER A 308 -8.53 -10.57 -19.81
CA SER A 308 -9.88 -10.02 -19.80
C SER A 308 -10.49 -10.10 -21.19
N GLY A 309 -11.53 -10.92 -21.34
CA GLY A 309 -12.11 -11.25 -22.64
C GLY A 309 -11.06 -11.87 -23.58
N ALA A 310 -10.90 -11.32 -24.77
CA ALA A 310 -9.92 -11.80 -25.76
C ALA A 310 -8.53 -11.15 -25.62
N GLN A 311 -8.33 -10.28 -24.63
CA GLN A 311 -7.09 -9.51 -24.45
C GLN A 311 -6.36 -9.96 -23.19
N SER A 312 -5.03 -9.88 -23.23
CA SER A 312 -4.20 -10.04 -22.04
C SER A 312 -3.19 -8.90 -21.95
N ALA A 313 -2.81 -8.56 -20.72
CA ALA A 313 -1.74 -7.64 -20.44
C ALA A 313 -0.79 -8.26 -19.41
N VAL A 314 0.49 -7.92 -19.53
CA VAL A 314 1.51 -8.29 -18.55
C VAL A 314 2.18 -7.02 -18.00
N SER A 315 2.63 -7.09 -16.77
CA SER A 315 3.43 -6.04 -16.16
C SER A 315 4.83 -5.94 -16.78
N THR A 316 5.62 -4.98 -16.34
CA THR A 316 7.07 -4.99 -16.50
C THR A 316 7.68 -6.18 -15.77
N ASP A 317 8.90 -6.56 -16.17
CA ASP A 317 9.66 -7.62 -15.51
C ASP A 317 9.89 -7.29 -14.03
N ILE A 318 9.61 -8.26 -13.17
CA ILE A 318 9.93 -8.27 -11.75
C ILE A 318 11.10 -9.23 -11.55
N ILE A 319 12.23 -8.73 -11.05
CA ILE A 319 13.42 -9.54 -10.82
C ILE A 319 13.26 -10.32 -9.52
N LEU A 320 13.39 -11.65 -9.59
CA LEU A 320 13.26 -12.53 -8.46
C LEU A 320 14.61 -12.77 -7.76
N GLN A 321 14.55 -12.87 -6.43
CA GLN A 321 15.66 -13.28 -5.58
C GLN A 321 15.57 -14.77 -5.25
N GLU A 322 16.64 -15.34 -4.69
CA GLU A 322 16.63 -16.73 -4.18
C GLU A 322 15.77 -16.86 -2.92
N GLN A 323 15.69 -15.78 -2.14
CA GLN A 323 14.79 -15.73 -1.01
C GLN A 323 13.39 -15.39 -1.46
N LEU A 324 12.41 -16.03 -0.84
CA LEU A 324 11.01 -15.77 -1.06
C LEU A 324 10.66 -14.33 -0.66
N ALA A 325 10.09 -13.58 -1.59
CA ALA A 325 9.77 -12.17 -1.38
C ALA A 325 8.42 -11.79 -2.00
N TRP A 326 7.71 -10.89 -1.34
CA TRP A 326 6.50 -10.30 -1.86
C TRP A 326 6.80 -9.37 -3.03
N GLN A 327 6.09 -9.59 -4.11
CA GLN A 327 6.11 -8.79 -5.32
C GLN A 327 4.70 -8.27 -5.59
N SER A 328 4.60 -7.08 -6.15
CA SER A 328 3.29 -6.53 -6.53
C SER A 328 3.37 -5.74 -7.83
N THR A 329 2.27 -5.72 -8.55
CA THR A 329 2.10 -4.88 -9.73
C THR A 329 0.66 -4.39 -9.80
N VAL A 330 0.45 -3.18 -10.32
CA VAL A 330 -0.86 -2.53 -10.39
C VAL A 330 -1.34 -2.45 -11.84
N PHE A 331 -2.59 -2.76 -12.07
CA PHE A 331 -3.30 -2.60 -13.33
C PHE A 331 -4.43 -1.56 -13.14
N GLU A 332 -4.18 -0.31 -13.51
CA GLU A 332 -5.18 0.77 -13.37
C GLU A 332 -6.34 0.66 -14.36
N ARG A 333 -6.16 -0.09 -15.45
CA ARG A 333 -7.16 -0.26 -16.51
C ARG A 333 -7.36 -1.71 -16.86
N ASN A 334 -8.58 -2.03 -17.26
CA ASN A 334 -8.88 -3.30 -17.90
C ASN A 334 -8.15 -3.37 -19.25
N PRO A 335 -7.33 -4.41 -19.51
CA PRO A 335 -6.65 -4.57 -20.79
C PRO A 335 -7.62 -4.71 -21.98
N ASN A 336 -8.83 -5.20 -21.76
CA ASN A 336 -9.86 -5.27 -22.80
C ASN A 336 -10.39 -3.87 -23.09
N GLY A 337 -9.88 -3.26 -24.13
CA GLY A 337 -10.20 -1.91 -24.57
C GLY A 337 -9.46 -0.78 -23.86
N ASN A 338 -8.56 -1.07 -22.90
CA ASN A 338 -7.83 -0.08 -22.11
C ASN A 338 -8.76 0.95 -21.44
N VAL A 339 -9.85 0.47 -20.87
CA VAL A 339 -10.91 1.25 -20.20
C VAL A 339 -10.83 1.13 -18.67
N PRO A 340 -11.52 1.99 -17.90
CA PRO A 340 -11.66 1.79 -16.47
C PRO A 340 -12.24 0.39 -16.15
N TRP A 341 -11.83 -0.18 -15.04
CA TRP A 341 -12.43 -1.41 -14.53
C TRP A 341 -13.89 -1.21 -14.16
N THR A 342 -14.71 -2.19 -14.49
CA THR A 342 -16.07 -2.34 -13.97
C THR A 342 -16.16 -3.63 -13.17
N GLU A 343 -17.13 -3.74 -12.26
CA GLU A 343 -17.35 -4.96 -11.48
C GLU A 343 -17.54 -6.19 -12.39
N ALA A 344 -18.35 -6.08 -13.43
CA ALA A 344 -18.57 -7.18 -14.37
C ALA A 344 -17.30 -7.57 -15.13
N ALA A 345 -16.46 -6.58 -15.50
CA ALA A 345 -15.20 -6.86 -16.18
C ALA A 345 -14.14 -7.45 -15.25
N PHE A 346 -14.13 -7.06 -13.98
CA PHE A 346 -13.28 -7.64 -12.97
C PHE A 346 -13.68 -9.09 -12.68
N ASN A 347 -14.95 -9.35 -12.40
CA ASN A 347 -15.46 -10.68 -12.08
C ASN A 347 -15.38 -11.68 -13.26
N ALA A 348 -15.17 -11.19 -14.48
CA ALA A 348 -14.94 -12.00 -15.67
C ALA A 348 -13.46 -12.08 -16.11
N ALA A 349 -12.56 -11.44 -15.37
CA ALA A 349 -11.13 -11.44 -15.67
C ALA A 349 -10.40 -12.53 -14.88
N GLU A 350 -9.32 -13.03 -15.46
CA GLU A 350 -8.39 -13.92 -14.80
C GLU A 350 -7.11 -13.17 -14.46
N PHE A 351 -6.51 -13.53 -13.33
CA PHE A 351 -5.27 -12.92 -12.84
C PHE A 351 -4.21 -13.98 -12.62
N GLY A 352 -2.95 -13.65 -12.89
CA GLY A 352 -1.92 -14.67 -12.82
C GLY A 352 -0.52 -14.15 -13.10
N VAL A 353 0.33 -15.03 -13.64
CA VAL A 353 1.76 -14.78 -13.83
C VAL A 353 2.24 -15.26 -15.18
N GLU A 354 3.31 -14.60 -15.69
CA GLU A 354 4.11 -15.06 -16.83
C GLU A 354 5.57 -15.15 -16.40
N SER A 355 6.24 -16.27 -16.67
CA SER A 355 7.69 -16.41 -16.49
C SER A 355 8.44 -15.60 -17.55
N ALA A 356 9.52 -14.90 -17.21
CA ALA A 356 10.20 -13.96 -18.10
C ALA A 356 11.75 -14.08 -18.05
#